data_4416233d5be72756f6dd9c293f74079a
#
_entry.id   4416233d5be72756f6dd9c293f74079a
#
_cell.length_a   1.000
_cell.length_b   1.000
_cell.length_c   1.000
_cell.angle_alpha   90.00
_cell.angle_beta   90.00
_cell.angle_gamma   90.00
#
_symmetry.space_group_name_H-M   'P 1'
#
loop_
_entity.id
_entity.type
_entity.pdbx_description
1 polymer ?
#
loop_
_entity_poly.entity_id
_entity_poly.type
_entity_poly.pdbx_seq_one_letter_code
_entity_poly.pdbx_strand_id
1 'polypeptide(L)'
;ILGITVCTLSPTETPDDLWFIFLSGAIAICAMILPGISGSFILLILGKYEYIMETITQLTSVDLATALPIIGVFGVGAATGIISFSKFLHWLLGKFHKQTLLVMAGFIIGSLVKVWPWSNMEAIKESQFPGLPEEALALIPLEQVDMHYTGAVIFALIGFFLVTGIELLGKAFGKKA
;
A
#
# COMPACT_ATOMS: atom_id res chain seq x y z
N ILE A 1 -6.84 -9.84 -13.09
CA ILE A 1 -5.68 -10.58 -13.65
C ILE A 1 -4.43 -9.70 -13.51
N LEU A 2 -4.39 -8.46 -13.99
CA LEU A 2 -3.22 -7.57 -13.95
C LEU A 2 -2.70 -7.32 -12.52
N GLY A 3 -3.57 -7.15 -11.52
CA GLY A 3 -3.20 -6.97 -10.12
C GLY A 3 -2.56 -8.21 -9.49
N ILE A 4 -3.02 -9.40 -9.88
CA ILE A 4 -2.46 -10.68 -9.38
C ILE A 4 -1.07 -10.90 -10.00
N THR A 5 -0.89 -10.60 -11.28
CA THR A 5 0.42 -10.72 -11.94
C THR A 5 1.47 -9.80 -11.31
N VAL A 6 1.09 -8.57 -10.93
CA VAL A 6 1.99 -7.64 -10.24
C VAL A 6 2.41 -8.17 -8.87
N CYS A 7 1.52 -8.87 -8.15
CA CYS A 7 1.80 -9.44 -6.83
C CYS A 7 2.74 -10.66 -6.86
N THR A 8 2.97 -11.28 -8.03
CA THR A 8 3.85 -12.44 -8.20
C THR A 8 5.24 -12.09 -8.74
N LEU A 9 5.50 -10.81 -9.01
CA LEU A 9 6.82 -10.35 -9.44
C LEU A 9 7.79 -10.40 -8.24
N SER A 10 8.86 -11.17 -8.39
CA SER A 10 9.98 -11.17 -7.45
C SER A 10 10.71 -9.83 -7.50
N PRO A 11 11.28 -9.36 -6.39
CA PRO A 11 12.12 -8.16 -6.37
C PRO A 11 13.25 -8.31 -7.39
N THR A 12 13.38 -7.33 -8.27
CA THR A 12 14.44 -7.30 -9.29
C THR A 12 15.55 -6.40 -8.78
N GLU A 13 16.79 -6.84 -8.92
CA GLU A 13 17.94 -5.95 -8.68
C GLU A 13 17.88 -4.80 -9.70
N THR A 14 17.64 -3.62 -9.21
CA THR A 14 17.51 -2.40 -10.01
C THR A 14 18.65 -1.43 -9.70
N PRO A 15 19.10 -0.61 -10.65
CA PRO A 15 20.23 0.31 -10.44
C PRO A 15 19.96 1.30 -9.32
N ASP A 16 21.00 1.62 -8.53
CA ASP A 16 20.95 2.61 -7.44
C ASP A 16 21.23 4.04 -7.94
N ASP A 17 21.11 4.25 -9.24
CA ASP A 17 21.29 5.55 -9.86
C ASP A 17 20.23 6.56 -9.42
N LEU A 18 20.61 7.82 -9.25
CA LEU A 18 19.72 8.89 -8.80
C LEU A 18 18.50 9.10 -9.70
N TRP A 19 18.63 8.87 -11.00
CA TRP A 19 17.48 8.95 -11.92
C TRP A 19 16.44 7.87 -11.64
N PHE A 20 16.89 6.66 -11.27
CA PHE A 20 15.98 5.55 -10.94
C PHE A 20 15.32 5.77 -9.57
N ILE A 21 16.04 6.36 -8.61
CA ILE A 21 15.52 6.76 -7.30
C ILE A 21 14.42 7.83 -7.47
N PHE A 22 14.67 8.84 -8.33
CA PHE A 22 13.66 9.84 -8.71
C PHE A 22 12.41 9.19 -9.29
N LEU A 23 12.58 8.27 -10.24
CA LEU A 23 11.49 7.58 -10.91
C LEU A 23 10.72 6.70 -9.92
N SER A 24 11.41 6.00 -9.02
CA SER A 24 10.83 5.16 -7.99
C SER A 24 9.94 5.98 -7.03
N GLY A 25 10.40 7.17 -6.61
CA GLY A 25 9.60 8.10 -5.81
C GLY A 25 8.35 8.57 -6.54
N ALA A 26 8.48 8.93 -7.82
CA ALA A 26 7.34 9.37 -8.63
C ALA A 26 6.30 8.26 -8.84
N ILE A 27 6.72 7.03 -9.14
CA ILE A 27 5.81 5.90 -9.36
C ILE A 27 5.16 5.46 -8.05
N ALA A 28 5.93 5.38 -6.96
CA ALA A 28 5.41 4.97 -5.66
C ALA A 28 4.29 5.90 -5.16
N ILE A 29 4.47 7.22 -5.31
CA ILE A 29 3.45 8.18 -4.89
C ILE A 29 2.21 8.15 -5.81
N CYS A 30 2.38 7.95 -7.11
CA CYS A 30 1.26 7.75 -8.03
C CYS A 30 0.41 6.54 -7.63
N ALA A 31 1.07 5.44 -7.23
CA ALA A 31 0.39 4.26 -6.75
C ALA A 31 -0.39 4.51 -5.44
N MET A 32 0.16 5.32 -4.51
CA MET A 32 -0.53 5.67 -3.26
C MET A 32 -1.79 6.52 -3.47
N ILE A 33 -1.87 7.30 -4.55
CA ILE A 33 -3.06 8.08 -4.87
C ILE A 33 -4.19 7.16 -5.38
N LEU A 34 -3.86 6.04 -6.00
CA LEU A 34 -4.83 5.05 -6.45
C LEU A 34 -5.33 4.22 -5.25
N PRO A 35 -6.66 4.16 -5.04
CA PRO A 35 -7.20 3.36 -3.95
C PRO A 35 -6.88 1.87 -4.14
N GLY A 36 -6.42 1.22 -3.08
CA GLY A 36 -6.13 -0.22 -3.09
C GLY A 36 -4.72 -0.60 -3.54
N ILE A 37 -3.83 0.37 -3.82
CA ILE A 37 -2.43 0.11 -4.13
C ILE A 37 -1.55 0.78 -3.08
N SER A 38 -0.55 0.04 -2.58
CA SER A 38 0.42 0.54 -1.61
C SER A 38 1.70 1.01 -2.30
N GLY A 39 2.14 2.25 -2.03
CA GLY A 39 3.41 2.77 -2.56
C GLY A 39 4.62 2.02 -2.04
N SER A 40 4.60 1.56 -0.79
CA SER A 40 5.66 0.70 -0.24
C SER A 40 5.77 -0.63 -0.97
N PHE A 41 4.64 -1.21 -1.35
CA PHE A 41 4.61 -2.43 -2.16
C PHE A 41 5.20 -2.21 -3.56
N ILE A 42 4.93 -1.06 -4.17
CA ILE A 42 5.56 -0.69 -5.45
C ILE A 42 7.07 -0.53 -5.28
N LEU A 43 7.53 0.12 -4.20
CA LEU A 43 8.96 0.23 -3.90
C LEU A 43 9.61 -1.14 -3.68
N LEU A 44 8.89 -2.07 -3.05
CA LEU A 44 9.36 -3.45 -2.85
C LEU A 44 9.55 -4.16 -4.20
N ILE A 45 8.57 -4.07 -5.11
CA ILE A 45 8.67 -4.64 -6.46
C ILE A 45 9.84 -4.02 -7.24
N LEU A 46 10.05 -2.71 -7.08
CA LEU A 46 11.18 -2.00 -7.72
C LEU A 46 12.53 -2.32 -7.03
N GLY A 47 12.57 -3.13 -5.97
CA GLY A 47 13.78 -3.44 -5.21
C GLY A 47 14.39 -2.23 -4.49
N LYS A 48 13.60 -1.16 -4.25
CA LYS A 48 14.07 0.08 -3.64
C LYS A 48 13.56 0.32 -2.21
N TYR A 49 12.68 -0.53 -1.72
CA TYR A 49 12.11 -0.36 -0.39
C TYR A 49 13.18 -0.40 0.71
N GLU A 50 13.99 -1.46 0.73
CA GLU A 50 15.05 -1.63 1.73
C GLU A 50 16.10 -0.52 1.59
N TYR A 51 16.55 -0.22 0.37
CA TYR A 51 17.52 0.82 0.10
C TYR A 51 17.07 2.20 0.63
N ILE A 52 15.82 2.59 0.39
CA ILE A 52 15.28 3.87 0.89
C ILE A 52 15.12 3.84 2.41
N MET A 53 14.67 2.72 3.00
CA MET A 53 14.50 2.60 4.45
C MET A 53 15.85 2.65 5.18
N GLU A 54 16.88 1.98 4.66
CA GLU A 54 18.25 2.07 5.18
C GLU A 54 18.80 3.50 5.07
N THR A 55 18.59 4.15 3.92
CA THR A 55 19.00 5.55 3.72
C THR A 55 18.31 6.49 4.70
N ILE A 56 17.03 6.27 5.03
CA ILE A 56 16.30 7.04 6.05
C ILE A 56 16.92 6.83 7.45
N THR A 57 17.29 5.60 7.80
CA THR A 57 17.95 5.32 9.08
C THR A 57 19.33 5.96 9.16
N GLN A 58 20.04 6.07 8.06
CA GLN A 58 21.34 6.76 7.96
C GLN A 58 21.24 8.27 8.19
N LEU A 59 20.07 8.90 7.96
CA LEU A 59 19.86 10.31 8.33
C LEU A 59 20.02 10.59 9.83
N THR A 60 19.77 9.58 10.66
CA THR A 60 19.92 9.69 12.13
C THR A 60 21.31 9.27 12.61
N SER A 61 22.16 8.75 11.74
CA SER A 61 23.53 8.32 11.98
C SER A 61 24.56 9.22 11.28
N VAL A 62 25.83 8.90 11.39
CA VAL A 62 26.99 9.74 11.03
C VAL A 62 27.10 10.11 9.55
N ASP A 63 26.32 9.49 8.63
CA ASP A 63 26.47 9.63 7.17
C ASP A 63 25.41 10.51 6.49
N LEU A 64 25.08 11.64 7.11
CA LEU A 64 24.09 12.58 6.59
C LEU A 64 24.41 13.09 5.17
N ALA A 65 25.70 13.22 4.83
CA ALA A 65 26.13 13.76 3.55
C ALA A 65 25.77 12.86 2.35
N THR A 66 25.76 11.56 2.53
CA THR A 66 25.39 10.56 1.50
C THR A 66 23.89 10.33 1.44
N ALA A 67 23.21 10.31 2.58
CA ALA A 67 21.78 10.02 2.65
C ALA A 67 20.91 11.20 2.14
N LEU A 68 21.32 12.44 2.41
CA LEU A 68 20.54 13.63 2.07
C LEU A 68 20.26 13.80 0.55
N PRO A 69 21.24 13.62 -0.36
CA PRO A 69 20.98 13.70 -1.79
C PRO A 69 20.00 12.62 -2.28
N ILE A 70 20.12 11.40 -1.78
CA ILE A 70 19.29 10.27 -2.18
C ILE A 70 17.82 10.52 -1.78
N ILE A 71 17.59 10.90 -0.54
CA ILE A 71 16.24 11.21 -0.04
C ILE A 71 15.70 12.49 -0.68
N GLY A 72 16.57 13.48 -0.93
CA GLY A 72 16.20 14.68 -1.66
C GLY A 72 15.70 14.37 -3.07
N VAL A 73 16.43 13.55 -3.83
CA VAL A 73 16.05 13.13 -5.19
C VAL A 73 14.76 12.30 -5.16
N PHE A 74 14.64 11.37 -4.21
CA PHE A 74 13.41 10.60 -4.01
C PHE A 74 12.21 11.50 -3.71
N GLY A 75 12.37 12.48 -2.81
CA GLY A 75 11.33 13.45 -2.44
C GLY A 75 10.92 14.35 -3.61
N VAL A 76 11.88 14.83 -4.42
CA VAL A 76 11.58 15.59 -5.63
C VAL A 76 10.85 14.72 -6.65
N GLY A 77 11.23 13.45 -6.81
CA GLY A 77 10.51 12.48 -7.62
C GLY A 77 9.06 12.33 -7.14
N ALA A 78 8.85 12.12 -5.85
CA ALA A 78 7.52 12.02 -5.25
C ALA A 78 6.69 13.29 -5.46
N ALA A 79 7.25 14.48 -5.24
CA ALA A 79 6.56 15.75 -5.46
C ALA A 79 6.14 15.92 -6.94
N THR A 80 7.04 15.58 -7.86
CA THR A 80 6.75 15.59 -9.30
C THR A 80 5.66 14.60 -9.66
N GLY A 81 5.70 13.40 -9.07
CA GLY A 81 4.66 12.38 -9.23
C GLY A 81 3.29 12.86 -8.76
N ILE A 82 3.19 13.47 -7.58
CA ILE A 82 1.92 14.03 -7.06
C ILE A 82 1.36 15.05 -8.05
N ILE A 83 2.16 16.02 -8.46
CA ILE A 83 1.69 17.11 -9.32
C ILE A 83 1.25 16.56 -10.69
N SER A 84 2.06 15.71 -11.30
CA SER A 84 1.79 15.17 -12.63
C SER A 84 0.56 14.25 -12.60
N PHE A 85 0.51 13.35 -11.63
CA PHE A 85 -0.57 12.37 -11.52
C PHE A 85 -1.90 13.02 -11.10
N SER A 86 -1.87 14.02 -10.22
CA SER A 86 -3.08 14.77 -9.85
C SER A 86 -3.68 15.50 -11.06
N LYS A 87 -2.84 16.11 -11.91
CA LYS A 87 -3.31 16.73 -13.16
C LYS A 87 -3.88 15.70 -14.13
N PHE A 88 -3.21 14.56 -14.27
CA PHE A 88 -3.67 13.45 -15.09
C PHE A 88 -5.02 12.92 -14.60
N LEU A 89 -5.15 12.69 -13.29
CA LEU A 89 -6.38 12.19 -12.69
C LEU A 89 -7.53 13.19 -12.80
N HIS A 90 -7.25 14.48 -12.60
CA HIS A 90 -8.23 15.54 -12.81
C HIS A 90 -8.74 15.58 -14.25
N TRP A 91 -7.85 15.50 -15.24
CA TRP A 91 -8.22 15.41 -16.65
C TRP A 91 -9.06 14.15 -16.95
N LEU A 92 -8.65 12.99 -16.39
CA LEU A 92 -9.35 11.73 -16.58
C LEU A 92 -10.76 11.76 -15.99
N LEU A 93 -10.92 12.30 -14.78
CA LEU A 93 -12.22 12.49 -14.14
C LEU A 93 -13.09 13.50 -14.88
N GLY A 94 -12.51 14.55 -15.46
CA GLY A 94 -13.25 15.51 -16.27
C GLY A 94 -13.77 14.94 -17.58
N LYS A 95 -12.99 14.06 -18.24
CA LYS A 95 -13.32 13.52 -19.56
C LYS A 95 -14.04 12.17 -19.50
N PHE A 96 -13.66 11.28 -18.58
CA PHE A 96 -14.11 9.90 -18.46
C PHE A 96 -14.59 9.56 -17.05
N HIS A 97 -15.41 10.40 -16.46
CA HIS A 97 -15.81 10.32 -15.05
C HIS A 97 -16.29 8.92 -14.63
N LYS A 98 -17.29 8.37 -15.36
CA LYS A 98 -17.88 7.07 -15.03
C LYS A 98 -16.87 5.92 -15.13
N GLN A 99 -16.08 5.91 -16.20
CA GLN A 99 -15.07 4.87 -16.43
C GLN A 99 -13.96 4.91 -15.37
N THR A 100 -13.52 6.12 -15.02
CA THR A 100 -12.49 6.32 -13.99
C THR A 100 -12.98 5.82 -12.64
N LEU A 101 -14.22 6.16 -12.24
CA LEU A 101 -14.81 5.66 -11.00
C LEU A 101 -14.96 4.13 -10.99
N LEU A 102 -15.35 3.52 -12.12
CA LEU A 102 -15.44 2.07 -12.24
C LEU A 102 -14.07 1.39 -12.08
N VAL A 103 -13.03 1.97 -12.70
CA VAL A 103 -11.66 1.46 -12.55
C VAL A 103 -11.18 1.59 -11.10
N MET A 104 -11.40 2.74 -10.46
CA MET A 104 -11.05 2.94 -9.05
C MET A 104 -11.80 1.97 -8.13
N ALA A 105 -13.11 1.76 -8.36
CA ALA A 105 -13.89 0.76 -7.63
C ALA A 105 -13.34 -0.65 -7.85
N GLY A 106 -12.91 -0.98 -9.06
CA GLY A 106 -12.26 -2.24 -9.38
C GLY A 106 -10.96 -2.46 -8.63
N PHE A 107 -10.14 -1.40 -8.44
CA PHE A 107 -8.93 -1.46 -7.62
C PHE A 107 -9.27 -1.71 -6.14
N ILE A 108 -10.29 -1.03 -5.60
CA ILE A 108 -10.74 -1.24 -4.21
C ILE A 108 -11.20 -2.69 -4.03
N ILE A 109 -12.04 -3.21 -4.93
CA ILE A 109 -12.53 -4.60 -4.86
C ILE A 109 -11.35 -5.58 -5.00
N GLY A 110 -10.43 -5.31 -5.93
CA GLY A 110 -9.24 -6.14 -6.13
C GLY A 110 -8.30 -6.18 -4.92
N SER A 111 -8.17 -5.07 -4.20
CA SER A 111 -7.34 -4.99 -3.00
C SER A 111 -7.93 -5.71 -1.80
N LEU A 112 -9.25 -5.96 -1.77
CA LEU A 112 -9.89 -6.71 -0.69
C LEU A 112 -9.31 -8.11 -0.54
N VAL A 113 -8.82 -8.71 -1.63
CA VAL A 113 -8.14 -10.02 -1.57
C VAL A 113 -6.91 -9.98 -0.66
N LYS A 114 -6.16 -8.86 -0.67
CA LYS A 114 -4.96 -8.69 0.17
C LYS A 114 -5.29 -8.23 1.59
N VAL A 115 -6.34 -7.44 1.75
CA VAL A 115 -6.77 -6.89 3.05
C VAL A 115 -7.67 -7.86 3.81
N TRP A 116 -8.11 -8.92 3.14
CA TRP A 116 -8.98 -9.92 3.77
C TRP A 116 -8.31 -10.50 5.03
N PRO A 117 -8.99 -10.56 6.18
CA PRO A 117 -8.39 -10.94 7.47
C PRO A 117 -7.65 -12.28 7.45
N TRP A 118 -8.04 -13.17 6.57
CA TRP A 118 -7.46 -14.52 6.43
C TRP A 118 -6.65 -14.69 5.14
N SER A 119 -6.21 -13.61 4.52
CA SER A 119 -5.42 -13.66 3.28
C SER A 119 -4.00 -14.20 3.49
N ASN A 120 -3.44 -14.01 4.68
CA ASN A 120 -2.11 -14.50 5.06
C ASN A 120 -2.22 -15.56 6.18
N MET A 121 -2.59 -16.77 5.80
CA MET A 121 -2.77 -17.87 6.71
C MET A 121 -1.47 -18.30 7.40
N GLU A 122 -0.34 -18.16 6.73
CA GLU A 122 0.99 -18.49 7.28
C GLU A 122 1.31 -17.58 8.47
N ALA A 123 1.15 -16.26 8.33
CA ALA A 123 1.37 -15.33 9.42
C ALA A 123 0.42 -15.55 10.60
N ILE A 124 -0.83 -15.96 10.34
CA ILE A 124 -1.78 -16.30 11.40
C ILE A 124 -1.31 -17.54 12.15
N LYS A 125 -0.88 -18.58 11.45
CA LYS A 125 -0.34 -19.80 12.05
C LYS A 125 0.94 -19.50 12.85
N GLU A 126 1.86 -18.74 12.27
CA GLU A 126 3.11 -18.34 12.95
C GLU A 126 2.84 -17.58 14.26
N SER A 127 1.86 -16.68 14.27
CA SER A 127 1.47 -15.93 15.47
C SER A 127 0.89 -16.80 16.58
N GLN A 128 0.17 -17.90 16.22
CA GLN A 128 -0.47 -18.81 17.17
C GLN A 128 0.46 -19.97 17.59
N PHE A 129 1.41 -20.32 16.76
CA PHE A 129 2.37 -21.42 17.01
C PHE A 129 3.82 -20.92 16.84
N PRO A 130 4.29 -20.01 17.70
CA PRO A 130 5.59 -19.39 17.56
C PRO A 130 6.72 -20.44 17.75
N GLY A 131 7.74 -20.37 16.89
CA GLY A 131 8.92 -21.24 16.96
C GLY A 131 8.82 -22.56 16.21
N LEU A 132 7.71 -22.83 15.50
CA LEU A 132 7.64 -23.95 14.58
C LEU A 132 8.26 -23.58 13.23
N PRO A 133 8.99 -24.50 12.58
CA PRO A 133 9.49 -24.28 11.22
C PRO A 133 8.31 -24.19 10.23
N GLU A 134 8.50 -23.46 9.13
CA GLU A 134 7.48 -23.20 8.11
C GLU A 134 6.84 -24.48 7.55
N GLU A 135 7.65 -25.53 7.38
CA GLU A 135 7.17 -26.85 6.95
C GLU A 135 6.16 -27.47 7.92
N ALA A 136 6.38 -27.31 9.23
CA ALA A 136 5.48 -27.80 10.27
C ALA A 136 4.20 -26.95 10.35
N LEU A 137 4.32 -25.62 10.16
CA LEU A 137 3.17 -24.70 10.09
C LEU A 137 2.24 -25.04 8.91
N ALA A 138 2.81 -25.46 7.78
CA ALA A 138 2.03 -25.87 6.61
C ALA A 138 1.14 -27.08 6.89
N LEU A 139 1.59 -28.01 7.75
CA LEU A 139 0.87 -29.24 8.11
C LEU A 139 -0.25 -29.03 9.13
N ILE A 140 -0.34 -27.88 9.80
CA ILE A 140 -1.37 -27.59 10.80
C ILE A 140 -2.73 -27.48 10.09
N PRO A 141 -3.74 -28.32 10.47
CA PRO A 141 -5.09 -28.22 9.92
C PRO A 141 -5.75 -26.91 10.26
N LEU A 142 -6.57 -26.38 9.36
CA LEU A 142 -7.29 -25.11 9.57
C LEU A 142 -8.25 -25.15 10.78
N GLU A 143 -8.71 -26.33 11.16
CA GLU A 143 -9.56 -26.54 12.33
C GLU A 143 -8.88 -26.21 13.67
N GLN A 144 -7.55 -26.25 13.71
CA GLN A 144 -6.75 -25.94 14.89
C GLN A 144 -6.32 -24.46 14.93
N VAL A 145 -6.59 -23.70 13.89
CA VAL A 145 -6.25 -22.28 13.80
C VAL A 145 -7.45 -21.44 14.23
N ASP A 146 -7.27 -20.64 15.28
CA ASP A 146 -8.34 -19.71 15.70
C ASP A 146 -8.44 -18.55 14.72
N MET A 147 -9.50 -18.54 13.95
CA MET A 147 -9.76 -17.53 12.90
C MET A 147 -10.26 -16.19 13.45
N HIS A 148 -10.52 -16.07 14.74
CA HIS A 148 -10.99 -14.83 15.39
C HIS A 148 -12.16 -14.15 14.65
N TYR A 149 -13.08 -14.92 14.07
CA TYR A 149 -14.22 -14.41 13.28
C TYR A 149 -15.03 -13.33 14.00
N THR A 150 -15.26 -13.52 15.31
CA THR A 150 -16.01 -12.57 16.13
C THR A 150 -15.30 -11.19 16.17
N GLY A 151 -13.99 -11.19 16.36
CA GLY A 151 -13.18 -9.97 16.34
C GLY A 151 -13.26 -9.27 14.97
N ALA A 152 -13.09 -10.02 13.88
CA ALA A 152 -13.14 -9.47 12.53
C ALA A 152 -14.50 -8.81 12.23
N VAL A 153 -15.62 -9.44 12.63
CA VAL A 153 -16.97 -8.88 12.46
C VAL A 153 -17.16 -7.61 13.30
N ILE A 154 -16.72 -7.61 14.56
CA ILE A 154 -16.82 -6.43 15.45
C ILE A 154 -16.03 -5.25 14.85
N PHE A 155 -14.78 -5.46 14.42
CA PHE A 155 -13.96 -4.38 13.82
C PHE A 155 -14.54 -3.91 12.49
N ALA A 156 -15.10 -4.79 11.67
CA ALA A 156 -15.78 -4.42 10.44
C ALA A 156 -17.00 -3.53 10.70
N LEU A 157 -17.82 -3.85 11.71
CA LEU A 157 -18.97 -3.04 12.12
C LEU A 157 -18.51 -1.69 12.67
N ILE A 158 -17.50 -1.66 13.53
CA ILE A 158 -16.94 -0.42 14.05
C ILE A 158 -16.47 0.48 12.89
N GLY A 159 -15.70 -0.05 11.94
CA GLY A 159 -15.23 0.69 10.77
C GLY A 159 -16.40 1.23 9.93
N PHE A 160 -17.43 0.40 9.67
CA PHE A 160 -18.62 0.82 8.94
C PHE A 160 -19.35 1.97 9.61
N PHE A 161 -19.63 1.87 10.92
CA PHE A 161 -20.31 2.93 11.66
C PHE A 161 -19.47 4.19 11.77
N LEU A 162 -18.15 4.06 11.89
CA LEU A 162 -17.24 5.20 11.96
C LEU A 162 -17.25 6.00 10.65
N VAL A 163 -17.10 5.32 9.51
CA VAL A 163 -17.14 5.96 8.19
C VAL A 163 -18.49 6.60 7.92
N THR A 164 -19.59 5.87 8.19
CA THR A 164 -20.96 6.38 8.01
C THR A 164 -21.23 7.59 8.92
N GLY A 165 -20.73 7.53 10.17
CA GLY A 165 -20.85 8.64 11.12
C GLY A 165 -20.13 9.90 10.64
N ILE A 166 -18.90 9.77 10.14
CA ILE A 166 -18.13 10.89 9.58
C ILE A 166 -18.84 11.48 8.37
N GLU A 167 -19.38 10.64 7.49
CA GLU A 167 -20.13 11.10 6.30
C GLU A 167 -21.40 11.87 6.69
N LEU A 168 -22.16 11.37 7.66
CA LEU A 168 -23.36 12.05 8.15
C LEU A 168 -23.03 13.39 8.82
N LEU A 169 -21.97 13.43 9.63
CA LEU A 169 -21.47 14.68 10.22
C LEU A 169 -21.03 15.67 9.15
N GLY A 170 -20.28 15.23 8.15
CA GLY A 170 -19.87 16.06 7.02
C GLY A 170 -21.05 16.66 6.27
N LYS A 171 -22.12 15.89 6.04
CA LYS A 171 -23.36 16.37 5.43
C LYS A 171 -24.12 17.36 6.34
N ALA A 172 -24.11 17.14 7.64
CA ALA A 172 -24.75 18.02 8.61
C ALA A 172 -24.05 19.38 8.73
N PHE A 173 -22.71 19.40 8.72
CA PHE A 173 -21.92 20.63 8.80
C PHE A 173 -21.75 21.32 7.44
N GLY A 174 -21.66 20.58 6.34
CA GLY A 174 -21.54 21.13 4.98
C GLY A 174 -22.80 21.81 4.45
N LYS A 175 -23.95 21.64 5.10
CA LYS A 175 -25.21 22.35 4.76
C LYS A 175 -25.31 23.76 5.37
N LYS A 176 -24.33 24.17 6.17
CA LYS A 176 -24.30 25.47 6.86
C LYS A 176 -23.28 26.47 6.29
N ALA A 177 -22.62 26.15 5.18
CA ALA A 177 -21.80 27.07 4.38
C ALA A 177 -22.43 27.23 2.94
#